data_795ca5870c25f3739816355fa00eaf11
#
_entry.id   795ca5870c25f3739816355fa00eaf11
#
_cell.length_a   1.000
_cell.length_b   1.000
_cell.length_c   1.000
_cell.angle_alpha   90.00
_cell.angle_beta   90.00
_cell.angle_gamma   90.00
#
_symmetry.space_group_name_H-M   'P 1'
#
loop_
_entity.id
_entity.type
_entity.pdbx_description
1 polymer ?
#
loop_
_entity_poly.entity_id
_entity_poly.type
_entity_poly.pdbx_seq_one_letter_code
_entity_poly.pdbx_strand_id
1 'polypeptide(L)'
;MKTHFNPKNNPRVIIIQKLYGKFYNEDNDIDFPKHRFKKFIKDIVFGTIERNDLILDELNTKLGDDFVLDNLDKVFQTILKAATYEFLYKPNISINIIIKEYLNSSNFFLEDSQTKYLNALLDNVGKKLRTSNAWIWFN
;
A
#
# COMPACT_ATOMS: atom_id res chain seq x y z
N MET A 1 4.48 -18.60 11.33
CA MET A 1 5.63 -18.19 12.12
C MET A 1 6.56 -17.29 11.35
N LYS A 2 6.92 -16.15 11.90
CA LYS A 2 7.70 -15.13 11.21
C LYS A 2 9.15 -15.03 11.70
N THR A 3 9.75 -16.15 12.11
CA THR A 3 11.06 -16.15 12.74
C THR A 3 12.19 -15.61 11.86
N HIS A 4 12.06 -15.77 10.55
CA HIS A 4 13.10 -15.32 9.62
C HIS A 4 12.85 -13.91 9.10
N PHE A 5 11.71 -13.32 9.44
CA PHE A 5 11.34 -12.03 8.94
C PHE A 5 11.80 -10.96 9.93
N ASN A 6 12.63 -10.04 9.45
CA ASN A 6 13.06 -8.89 10.23
C ASN A 6 12.31 -7.65 9.77
N PRO A 7 11.29 -7.18 10.52
CA PRO A 7 10.50 -6.03 10.10
C PRO A 7 11.32 -4.76 9.96
N LYS A 8 12.41 -4.63 10.71
CA LYS A 8 13.26 -3.44 10.62
C LYS A 8 13.91 -3.29 9.24
N ASN A 9 14.11 -4.41 8.54
CA ASN A 9 14.74 -4.41 7.23
C ASN A 9 13.74 -4.48 6.08
N ASN A 10 12.46 -4.66 6.37
CA ASN A 10 11.45 -4.77 5.34
C ASN A 10 11.01 -3.37 4.89
N PRO A 11 11.26 -3.00 3.63
CA PRO A 11 10.92 -1.65 3.16
C PRO A 11 9.43 -1.34 3.28
N ARG A 12 8.55 -2.30 3.03
CA ARG A 12 7.12 -2.02 3.07
C ARG A 12 6.58 -1.89 4.50
N VAL A 13 7.20 -2.56 5.47
CA VAL A 13 6.87 -2.31 6.88
C VAL A 13 7.20 -0.86 7.24
N ILE A 14 8.37 -0.39 6.82
CA ILE A 14 8.77 1.01 7.05
C ILE A 14 7.79 1.97 6.36
N ILE A 15 7.43 1.69 5.13
CA ILE A 15 6.46 2.49 4.38
C ILE A 15 5.14 2.60 5.16
N ILE A 16 4.62 1.48 5.62
CA ILE A 16 3.35 1.45 6.37
C ILE A 16 3.46 2.30 7.63
N GLN A 17 4.54 2.13 8.39
CA GLN A 17 4.76 2.90 9.62
C GLN A 17 4.81 4.40 9.36
N LYS A 18 5.55 4.82 8.34
CA LYS A 18 5.70 6.24 8.03
C LYS A 18 4.40 6.86 7.52
N LEU A 19 3.67 6.13 6.67
CA LEU A 19 2.38 6.61 6.18
C LEU A 19 1.35 6.69 7.29
N TYR A 20 1.29 5.67 8.16
CA TYR A 20 0.37 5.68 9.29
C TYR A 20 0.62 6.90 10.18
N GLY A 21 1.88 7.16 10.49
CA GLY A 21 2.25 8.33 11.29
C GLY A 21 1.78 9.63 10.65
N LYS A 22 2.01 9.76 9.34
CA LYS A 22 1.63 10.98 8.63
C LYS A 22 0.12 11.17 8.54
N PHE A 23 -0.63 10.11 8.23
CA PHE A 23 -2.07 10.22 8.02
C PHE A 23 -2.87 10.35 9.31
N TYR A 24 -2.41 9.73 10.40
CA TYR A 24 -3.24 9.58 11.59
C TYR A 24 -2.64 10.18 12.87
N ASN A 25 -1.34 10.43 12.90
CA ASN A 25 -0.70 11.07 14.03
C ASN A 25 -0.25 12.50 13.72
N GLU A 26 -0.45 12.94 12.48
CA GLU A 26 -0.14 14.30 12.02
C GLU A 26 1.33 14.69 12.25
N ASP A 27 2.23 13.73 12.09
CA ASP A 27 3.65 14.01 12.18
C ASP A 27 4.05 14.99 11.09
N ASN A 28 4.69 16.09 11.47
CA ASN A 28 5.10 17.12 10.52
C ASN A 28 6.28 16.70 9.68
N ASP A 29 7.28 16.10 10.35
CA ASP A 29 8.49 15.66 9.67
C ASP A 29 8.56 14.15 9.66
N ILE A 30 8.95 13.61 8.51
CA ILE A 30 9.09 12.17 8.36
C ILE A 30 10.58 11.84 8.30
N ASP A 31 11.06 11.11 9.31
CA ASP A 31 12.42 10.62 9.34
C ASP A 31 12.50 9.24 8.71
N PHE A 32 13.56 9.01 7.95
CA PHE A 32 13.77 7.71 7.30
C PHE A 32 15.06 7.09 7.84
N PRO A 33 15.01 5.82 8.25
CA PRO A 33 16.21 5.14 8.71
C PRO A 33 17.20 4.92 7.56
N LYS A 34 18.45 4.66 7.92
CA LYS A 34 19.41 4.19 6.92
C LYS A 34 18.91 2.83 6.40
N HIS A 35 18.82 2.70 5.07
CA HIS A 35 18.30 1.50 4.46
C HIS A 35 18.78 1.42 3.02
N ARG A 36 19.09 0.19 2.56
CA ARG A 36 19.55 0.02 1.17
C ARG A 36 18.48 0.43 0.17
N PHE A 37 17.21 0.40 0.56
CA PHE A 37 16.09 0.80 -0.30
C PHE A 37 15.47 2.13 0.14
N LYS A 38 16.25 2.99 0.77
CA LYS A 38 15.75 4.27 1.29
C LYS A 38 15.07 5.11 0.21
N LYS A 39 15.65 5.16 -0.97
CA LYS A 39 15.09 5.93 -2.08
C LYS A 39 13.70 5.40 -2.49
N PHE A 40 13.56 4.09 -2.57
CA PHE A 40 12.28 3.45 -2.87
C PHE A 40 11.25 3.74 -1.78
N ILE A 41 11.65 3.61 -0.51
CA ILE A 41 10.78 3.89 0.63
C ILE A 41 10.25 5.32 0.56
N LYS A 42 11.14 6.28 0.38
CA LYS A 42 10.77 7.69 0.31
C LYS A 42 9.83 7.96 -0.87
N ASP A 43 10.10 7.36 -2.01
CA ASP A 43 9.27 7.51 -3.20
C ASP A 43 7.84 7.05 -2.94
N ILE A 44 7.67 5.86 -2.36
CA ILE A 44 6.34 5.33 -2.07
C ILE A 44 5.63 6.18 -1.01
N VAL A 45 6.34 6.56 0.05
CA VAL A 45 5.73 7.35 1.13
C VAL A 45 5.26 8.70 0.60
N PHE A 46 6.15 9.45 -0.01
CA PHE A 46 5.79 10.79 -0.49
C PHE A 46 4.81 10.74 -1.66
N GLY A 47 4.95 9.75 -2.54
CA GLY A 47 4.01 9.58 -3.65
C GLY A 47 2.60 9.27 -3.18
N THR A 48 2.47 8.39 -2.19
CA THR A 48 1.17 8.04 -1.61
C THR A 48 0.51 9.25 -0.95
N ILE A 49 1.29 10.03 -0.21
CA ILE A 49 0.79 11.25 0.45
C ILE A 49 0.33 12.26 -0.60
N GLU A 50 1.18 12.51 -1.58
CA GLU A 50 0.92 13.50 -2.61
C GLU A 50 -0.30 13.16 -3.45
N ARG A 51 -0.51 11.89 -3.73
CA ARG A 51 -1.59 11.42 -4.59
C ARG A 51 -2.75 10.79 -3.81
N ASN A 52 -2.88 11.12 -2.55
CA ASN A 52 -3.90 10.53 -1.69
C ASN A 52 -5.31 10.66 -2.26
N ASP A 53 -5.65 11.84 -2.77
CA ASP A 53 -6.99 12.09 -3.32
C ASP A 53 -7.27 11.23 -4.55
N LEU A 54 -6.29 11.09 -5.43
CA LEU A 54 -6.43 10.24 -6.61
C LEU A 54 -6.55 8.78 -6.22
N ILE A 55 -5.76 8.35 -5.23
CA ILE A 55 -5.82 6.97 -4.73
C ILE A 55 -7.20 6.66 -4.15
N LEU A 56 -7.74 7.56 -3.34
CA LEU A 56 -9.08 7.39 -2.78
C LEU A 56 -10.14 7.29 -3.86
N ASP A 57 -10.05 8.15 -4.87
CA ASP A 57 -10.97 8.14 -5.99
C ASP A 57 -10.92 6.81 -6.76
N GLU A 58 -9.72 6.34 -7.02
CA GLU A 58 -9.53 5.05 -7.71
C GLU A 58 -10.08 3.88 -6.90
N LEU A 59 -9.83 3.87 -5.59
CA LEU A 59 -10.36 2.82 -4.72
C LEU A 59 -11.89 2.82 -4.72
N ASN A 60 -12.50 3.98 -4.57
CA ASN A 60 -13.95 4.09 -4.56
C ASN A 60 -14.56 3.66 -5.90
N THR A 61 -13.93 4.05 -7.00
CA THR A 61 -14.40 3.71 -8.33
C THR A 61 -14.29 2.20 -8.60
N LYS A 62 -13.17 1.59 -8.22
CA LYS A 62 -12.89 0.19 -8.56
C LYS A 62 -13.57 -0.81 -7.63
N LEU A 63 -13.80 -0.43 -6.38
CA LEU A 63 -14.38 -1.33 -5.39
C LEU A 63 -15.90 -1.20 -5.23
N GLY A 64 -16.49 -0.15 -5.81
CA GLY A 64 -17.93 -0.01 -5.87
C GLY A 64 -18.55 0.68 -4.66
N ASP A 65 -19.86 0.86 -4.72
CA ASP A 65 -20.60 1.68 -3.76
C ASP A 65 -20.66 1.07 -2.36
N ASP A 66 -20.56 -0.25 -2.25
CA ASP A 66 -20.61 -0.92 -0.95
C ASP A 66 -19.31 -0.81 -0.17
N PHE A 67 -18.23 -0.40 -0.83
CA PHE A 67 -16.93 -0.27 -0.19
C PHE A 67 -16.82 1.11 0.46
N VAL A 68 -16.57 1.13 1.77
CA VAL A 68 -16.36 2.38 2.52
C VAL A 68 -15.02 2.27 3.24
N LEU A 69 -14.02 2.97 2.72
CA LEU A 69 -12.66 2.89 3.26
C LEU A 69 -12.62 3.26 4.76
N ASP A 70 -13.35 4.30 5.14
CA ASP A 70 -13.35 4.79 6.52
C ASP A 70 -13.88 3.78 7.54
N ASN A 71 -14.59 2.75 7.09
CA ASN A 71 -15.06 1.68 7.97
C ASN A 71 -13.97 0.66 8.32
N LEU A 72 -12.83 0.74 7.65
CA LEU A 72 -11.73 -0.19 7.85
C LEU A 72 -10.76 0.33 8.91
N ASP A 73 -10.04 -0.59 9.54
CA ASP A 73 -8.96 -0.25 10.45
C ASP A 73 -7.96 0.69 9.77
N LYS A 74 -7.44 1.65 10.53
CA LYS A 74 -6.56 2.69 9.98
C LYS A 74 -5.28 2.13 9.38
N VAL A 75 -4.70 1.10 10.00
CA VAL A 75 -3.52 0.45 9.43
C VAL A 75 -3.89 -0.24 8.12
N PHE A 76 -5.04 -0.90 8.09
CA PHE A 76 -5.56 -1.54 6.88
C PHE A 76 -5.70 -0.52 5.75
N GLN A 77 -6.30 0.63 6.05
CA GLN A 77 -6.44 1.71 5.07
C GLN A 77 -5.08 2.16 4.54
N THR A 78 -4.11 2.30 5.42
CA THR A 78 -2.75 2.71 5.05
C THR A 78 -2.11 1.73 4.08
N ILE A 79 -2.22 0.44 4.39
CA ILE A 79 -1.67 -0.61 3.53
C ILE A 79 -2.32 -0.58 2.15
N LEU A 80 -3.64 -0.46 2.12
CA LEU A 80 -4.38 -0.42 0.86
C LEU A 80 -3.97 0.77 0.00
N LYS A 81 -3.79 1.93 0.62
CA LYS A 81 -3.35 3.14 -0.10
C LYS A 81 -1.94 2.97 -0.68
N ALA A 82 -1.01 2.44 0.11
CA ALA A 82 0.37 2.25 -0.34
C ALA A 82 0.45 1.26 -1.50
N ALA A 83 -0.25 0.14 -1.38
CA ALA A 83 -0.28 -0.86 -2.45
C ALA A 83 -0.90 -0.27 -3.72
N THR A 84 -1.96 0.49 -3.58
CA THR A 84 -2.63 1.14 -4.72
C THR A 84 -1.67 2.10 -5.43
N TYR A 85 -0.90 2.86 -4.67
CA TYR A 85 0.11 3.72 -5.27
C TYR A 85 1.09 2.89 -6.12
N GLU A 86 1.57 1.75 -5.60
CA GLU A 86 2.49 0.91 -6.36
C GLU A 86 1.83 0.32 -7.61
N PHE A 87 0.57 -0.09 -7.53
CA PHE A 87 -0.16 -0.57 -8.71
C PHE A 87 -0.19 0.50 -9.80
N LEU A 88 -0.41 1.75 -9.43
CA LEU A 88 -0.55 2.85 -10.38
C LEU A 88 0.79 3.36 -10.92
N TYR A 89 1.80 3.46 -10.07
CA TYR A 89 3.01 4.21 -10.39
C TYR A 89 4.29 3.37 -10.44
N LYS A 90 4.19 2.07 -10.20
CA LYS A 90 5.34 1.16 -10.28
C LYS A 90 5.04 0.01 -11.23
N PRO A 91 4.85 0.32 -12.53
CA PRO A 91 4.45 -0.71 -13.50
C PRO A 91 5.50 -1.81 -13.68
N ASN A 92 6.75 -1.55 -13.33
CA ASN A 92 7.82 -2.54 -13.43
C ASN A 92 7.73 -3.62 -12.36
N ILE A 93 6.95 -3.39 -11.30
CA ILE A 93 6.74 -4.37 -10.24
C ILE A 93 5.42 -5.08 -10.52
N SER A 94 5.46 -6.41 -10.61
CA SER A 94 4.24 -7.16 -10.95
C SER A 94 3.19 -7.06 -9.85
N ILE A 95 1.92 -7.25 -10.23
CA ILE A 95 0.79 -7.27 -9.29
C ILE A 95 1.06 -8.30 -8.19
N ASN A 96 1.49 -9.50 -8.57
CA ASN A 96 1.72 -10.59 -7.62
C ASN A 96 2.81 -10.25 -6.60
N ILE A 97 3.87 -9.58 -7.03
CA ILE A 97 4.93 -9.16 -6.12
C ILE A 97 4.41 -8.11 -5.14
N ILE A 98 3.69 -7.12 -5.63
CA ILE A 98 3.13 -6.07 -4.77
C ILE A 98 2.22 -6.70 -3.71
N ILE A 99 1.30 -7.56 -4.13
CA ILE A 99 0.38 -8.23 -3.20
C ILE A 99 1.15 -9.04 -2.17
N LYS A 100 2.07 -9.89 -2.62
CA LYS A 100 2.85 -10.75 -1.73
C LYS A 100 3.61 -9.94 -0.69
N GLU A 101 4.25 -8.86 -1.11
CA GLU A 101 5.05 -8.04 -0.21
C GLU A 101 4.19 -7.31 0.83
N TYR A 102 3.04 -6.79 0.41
CA TYR A 102 2.15 -6.13 1.38
C TYR A 102 1.45 -7.13 2.31
N LEU A 103 1.14 -8.33 1.84
CA LEU A 103 0.59 -9.37 2.72
C LEU A 103 1.62 -9.79 3.75
N ASN A 104 2.87 -9.99 3.35
CA ASN A 104 3.93 -10.33 4.29
C ASN A 104 4.11 -9.23 5.34
N SER A 105 4.09 -7.98 4.91
CA SER A 105 4.24 -6.84 5.82
C SER A 105 3.04 -6.69 6.75
N SER A 106 1.84 -6.95 6.24
CA SER A 106 0.60 -6.79 7.01
C SER A 106 0.53 -7.72 8.22
N ASN A 107 1.24 -8.85 8.17
CA ASN A 107 1.27 -9.80 9.28
C ASN A 107 1.81 -9.20 10.59
N PHE A 108 2.52 -8.07 10.52
CA PHE A 108 3.00 -7.37 11.70
C PHE A 108 1.97 -6.42 12.29
N PHE A 109 0.89 -6.17 11.58
CA PHE A 109 -0.10 -5.16 11.96
C PHE A 109 -1.52 -5.69 12.04
N LEU A 110 -1.85 -6.71 11.26
CA LEU A 110 -3.22 -7.18 11.10
C LEU A 110 -3.38 -8.63 11.55
N GLU A 111 -4.61 -8.98 11.93
CA GLU A 111 -4.98 -10.35 12.24
C GLU A 111 -5.21 -11.14 10.95
N ASP A 112 -5.24 -12.47 11.06
CA ASP A 112 -5.38 -13.35 9.88
C ASP A 112 -6.62 -13.07 9.06
N SER A 113 -7.76 -12.81 9.71
CA SER A 113 -9.01 -12.51 8.99
C SER A 113 -8.89 -11.22 8.19
N GLN A 114 -8.22 -10.22 8.76
CA GLN A 114 -7.98 -8.96 8.08
C GLN A 114 -7.03 -9.14 6.90
N THR A 115 -6.00 -9.96 7.08
CA THR A 115 -5.04 -10.25 6.01
C THR A 115 -5.70 -10.96 4.84
N LYS A 116 -6.63 -11.87 5.10
CA LYS A 116 -7.39 -12.55 4.05
C LYS A 116 -8.25 -11.57 3.26
N TYR A 117 -8.91 -10.66 3.97
CA TYR A 117 -9.71 -9.62 3.33
C TYR A 117 -8.84 -8.68 2.51
N LEU A 118 -7.69 -8.30 3.06
CA LEU A 118 -6.73 -7.46 2.33
C LEU A 118 -6.29 -8.15 1.04
N ASN A 119 -5.99 -9.43 1.09
CA ASN A 119 -5.60 -10.19 -0.10
C ASN A 119 -6.68 -10.11 -1.19
N ALA A 120 -7.93 -10.30 -0.80
CA ALA A 120 -9.04 -10.23 -1.75
C ALA A 120 -9.17 -8.85 -2.37
N LEU A 121 -9.04 -7.80 -1.56
CA LEU A 121 -9.12 -6.43 -2.06
C LEU A 121 -7.95 -6.09 -2.97
N LEU A 122 -6.72 -6.46 -2.59
CA LEU A 122 -5.54 -6.17 -3.40
C LEU A 122 -5.60 -6.87 -4.74
N ASP A 123 -6.07 -8.12 -4.76
CA ASP A 123 -6.23 -8.86 -6.02
C ASP A 123 -7.22 -8.15 -6.93
N ASN A 124 -8.36 -7.75 -6.38
CA ASN A 124 -9.41 -7.06 -7.13
C ASN A 124 -8.91 -5.72 -7.67
N VAL A 125 -8.38 -4.89 -6.79
CA VAL A 125 -7.90 -3.55 -7.15
C VAL A 125 -6.74 -3.62 -8.14
N GLY A 126 -5.76 -4.48 -7.86
CA GLY A 126 -4.57 -4.58 -8.71
C GLY A 126 -4.92 -4.96 -10.13
N LYS A 127 -5.81 -5.94 -10.31
CA LYS A 127 -6.24 -6.37 -11.64
C LYS A 127 -7.00 -5.27 -12.36
N LYS A 128 -7.93 -4.62 -11.68
CA LYS A 128 -8.74 -3.57 -12.29
C LYS A 128 -7.91 -2.36 -12.68
N LEU A 129 -7.00 -1.92 -11.81
CA LEU A 129 -6.17 -0.77 -12.08
C LEU A 129 -5.22 -1.03 -13.26
N ARG A 130 -4.56 -2.19 -13.26
CA ARG A 130 -3.59 -2.52 -14.31
C ARG A 130 -4.27 -2.74 -15.65
N THR A 131 -5.46 -3.32 -15.65
CA THR A 131 -6.23 -3.53 -16.87
C THR A 131 -6.77 -2.21 -17.42
N SER A 132 -7.40 -1.39 -16.58
CA SER A 132 -8.03 -0.15 -17.04
C SER A 132 -7.02 0.93 -17.43
N ASN A 133 -5.81 0.86 -16.89
CA ASN A 133 -4.76 1.84 -17.18
C ASN A 133 -3.71 1.32 -18.17
N ALA A 134 -3.92 0.14 -18.76
CA ALA A 134 -2.92 -0.48 -19.64
C ALA A 134 -2.57 0.41 -20.84
N TRP A 135 -3.54 1.12 -21.39
CA TRP A 135 -3.32 1.99 -22.54
C TRP A 135 -2.36 3.14 -22.24
N ILE A 136 -2.26 3.55 -20.99
CA ILE A 136 -1.38 4.66 -20.59
C ILE A 136 0.08 4.30 -20.83
N TRP A 137 0.44 3.04 -20.61
CA TRP A 137 1.82 2.59 -20.73
C TRP A 137 2.30 2.52 -22.17
N PHE A 138 1.38 2.47 -23.13
CA PHE A 138 1.69 2.32 -24.55
C PHE A 138 1.54 3.63 -25.33
N ASN A 139 1.07 4.64 -24.68
CA ASN A 139 0.92 5.95 -25.27
C ASN A 139 1.89 6.94 -24.66
#